data_5c7a9ffaae5795e90e76b0044f400b1f
#
_entry.id   5c7a9ffaae5795e90e76b0044f400b1f
#
_cell.length_a   1.000
_cell.length_b   1.000
_cell.length_c   1.000
_cell.angle_alpha   90.00
_cell.angle_beta   90.00
_cell.angle_gamma   90.00
#
_symmetry.space_group_name_H-M   'P 1'
#
loop_
_entity.id
_entity.type
_entity.pdbx_description
1 polymer ?
#
loop_
_entity_poly.entity_id
_entity_poly.type
_entity_poly.pdbx_seq_one_letter_code
_entity_poly.pdbx_strand_id
1 'polypeptide(L)'
;NVAIKSAKHVNKVFFEGGDPNYNGGKPINQAPGHEEIELALCKLYRVTNDPLYLDMAKKFLEIRGVTYRPEGEGVMAPTYAQQHAPVKEQTEAVGHAVRAAYLYTAMAQVDALTGLNDYTKALNSIWTNLVTTRMHITGGLGAVEGMEGFGAPYELPNLTAYNETCAAVANVFFNYGMYLDSGDAKFLDIAELSLFNNSLAGINLHGDRFFYVNPLEADGVRRFNHGNGGRAKWFGCACCPPNISRLILQVPGYMYAYSKDRVYLTLYGGSQTTIPLEGTRVKLEQ
;
A
#
# COMPACT_ATOMS: atom_id res chain seq x y z
N ASN A 1 20.95 -8.21 5.69
CA ASN A 1 22.17 -7.46 5.97
C ASN A 1 22.21 -6.09 5.24
N VAL A 2 21.91 -6.00 3.93
CA VAL A 2 21.85 -4.71 3.21
C VAL A 2 20.69 -3.85 3.76
N ALA A 3 19.49 -4.41 3.90
CA ALA A 3 18.33 -3.71 4.44
C ALA A 3 18.59 -3.14 5.85
N ILE A 4 19.24 -3.91 6.72
CA ILE A 4 19.62 -3.45 8.06
C ILE A 4 20.58 -2.26 8.00
N LYS A 5 21.60 -2.31 7.14
CA LYS A 5 22.54 -1.19 6.98
C LYS A 5 21.84 0.06 6.45
N SER A 6 20.96 -0.12 5.45
CA SER A 6 20.16 0.97 4.88
C SER A 6 19.23 1.60 5.92
N ALA A 7 18.49 0.79 6.68
CA ALA A 7 17.59 1.29 7.72
C ALA A 7 18.34 2.05 8.82
N LYS A 8 19.49 1.54 9.28
CA LYS A 8 20.33 2.25 10.26
C LYS A 8 20.86 3.57 9.72
N HIS A 9 21.24 3.62 8.43
CA HIS A 9 21.66 4.88 7.81
C HIS A 9 20.50 5.88 7.73
N VAL A 10 19.30 5.41 7.34
CA VAL A 10 18.09 6.22 7.35
C VAL A 10 17.79 6.76 8.74
N ASN A 11 17.86 5.94 9.78
CA ASN A 11 17.67 6.39 11.16
C ASN A 11 18.64 7.51 11.54
N LYS A 12 19.93 7.32 11.21
CA LYS A 12 20.95 8.32 11.47
C LYS A 12 20.65 9.65 10.78
N VAL A 13 20.31 9.62 9.50
CA VAL A 13 20.09 10.84 8.70
C VAL A 13 18.78 11.55 9.07
N PHE A 14 17.70 10.79 9.27
CA PHE A 14 16.38 11.37 9.49
C PHE A 14 16.11 11.75 10.94
N PHE A 15 16.63 10.99 11.91
CA PHE A 15 16.24 11.14 13.32
C PHE A 15 17.39 11.46 14.28
N GLU A 16 18.63 10.97 14.05
CA GLU A 16 19.74 11.19 14.97
C GLU A 16 20.61 12.39 14.55
N GLY A 17 20.86 12.54 13.26
CA GLY A 17 21.81 13.55 12.75
C GLY A 17 23.27 13.13 12.88
N GLY A 18 24.17 14.09 12.79
CA GLY A 18 25.62 13.90 12.96
C GLY A 18 26.36 13.56 11.67
N ASP A 19 25.71 13.51 10.51
CA ASP A 19 26.37 13.35 9.22
C ASP A 19 26.34 14.70 8.46
N PRO A 20 27.49 15.38 8.28
CA PRO A 20 27.53 16.71 7.66
C PRO A 20 27.11 16.72 6.17
N ASN A 21 27.10 15.57 5.52
CA ASN A 21 26.66 15.44 4.13
C ASN A 21 25.12 15.60 3.98
N TYR A 22 24.37 15.48 5.08
CA TYR A 22 22.92 15.60 5.08
C TYR A 22 22.48 16.70 6.04
N ASN A 23 21.70 17.66 5.55
CA ASN A 23 21.09 18.74 6.34
C ASN A 23 22.06 19.47 7.30
N GLY A 24 23.35 19.61 6.90
CA GLY A 24 24.38 20.22 7.75
C GLY A 24 24.61 19.48 9.09
N GLY A 25 24.38 18.19 9.12
CA GLY A 25 24.55 17.35 10.30
C GLY A 25 23.36 17.35 11.28
N LYS A 26 22.29 18.09 10.97
CA LYS A 26 21.03 18.05 11.75
C LYS A 26 20.11 16.96 11.24
N PRO A 27 19.26 16.36 12.09
CA PRO A 27 18.24 15.43 11.63
C PRO A 27 17.34 16.08 10.57
N ILE A 28 17.00 15.33 9.51
CA ILE A 28 16.08 15.84 8.48
C ILE A 28 14.68 16.04 9.08
N ASN A 29 14.22 15.09 9.90
CA ASN A 29 12.94 15.14 10.61
C ASN A 29 11.74 15.51 9.73
N GLN A 30 11.69 14.95 8.53
CA GLN A 30 10.60 15.09 7.57
C GLN A 30 10.14 13.72 7.11
N ALA A 31 8.89 13.60 6.70
CA ALA A 31 8.39 12.39 6.07
C ALA A 31 9.14 12.14 4.74
N PRO A 32 9.43 10.88 4.40
CA PRO A 32 10.08 10.55 3.13
C PRO A 32 9.18 10.87 1.94
N GLY A 33 9.79 10.95 0.76
CA GLY A 33 9.08 11.33 -0.46
C GLY A 33 7.99 10.34 -0.89
N HIS A 34 8.25 9.04 -0.77
CA HIS A 34 7.28 7.98 -1.06
C HIS A 34 6.94 7.20 0.22
N GLU A 35 5.67 6.93 0.43
CA GLU A 35 5.11 6.18 1.56
C GLU A 35 5.25 4.67 1.32
N GLU A 36 6.40 4.13 1.61
CA GLU A 36 6.66 2.69 1.51
C GLU A 36 7.66 2.22 2.57
N ILE A 37 8.48 3.15 3.07
CA ILE A 37 9.51 2.84 4.05
C ILE A 37 8.90 2.37 5.38
N GLU A 38 7.79 2.92 5.79
CA GLU A 38 7.09 2.57 7.03
C GLU A 38 6.69 1.08 7.01
N LEU A 39 6.12 0.62 5.87
CA LEU A 39 5.77 -0.78 5.66
C LEU A 39 7.02 -1.69 5.62
N ALA A 40 8.09 -1.24 4.96
CA ALA A 40 9.34 -1.98 4.89
C ALA A 40 9.99 -2.14 6.27
N LEU A 41 9.92 -1.10 7.11
CA LEU A 41 10.41 -1.12 8.50
C LEU A 41 9.59 -2.07 9.38
N CYS A 42 8.27 -2.11 9.25
CA CYS A 42 7.42 -3.11 9.92
C CYS A 42 7.82 -4.55 9.53
N LYS A 43 8.08 -4.80 8.24
CA LYS A 43 8.57 -6.11 7.77
C LYS A 43 9.97 -6.42 8.33
N LEU A 44 10.84 -5.44 8.38
CA LEU A 44 12.20 -5.62 8.94
C LEU A 44 12.14 -5.92 10.44
N TYR A 45 11.25 -5.25 11.20
CA TYR A 45 10.99 -5.57 12.59
C TYR A 45 10.56 -7.03 12.78
N ARG A 46 9.59 -7.52 11.98
CA ARG A 46 9.11 -8.91 12.06
C ARG A 46 10.20 -9.95 11.82
N VAL A 47 11.20 -9.63 10.98
CA VAL A 47 12.30 -10.55 10.67
C VAL A 47 13.43 -10.49 11.70
N THR A 48 13.69 -9.31 12.27
CA THR A 48 14.85 -9.09 13.14
C THR A 48 14.51 -9.06 14.61
N ASN A 49 13.25 -8.80 14.94
CA ASN A 49 12.74 -8.50 16.29
C ASN A 49 13.46 -7.31 16.96
N ASP A 50 14.09 -6.42 16.17
CA ASP A 50 14.76 -5.21 16.67
C ASP A 50 13.74 -4.06 16.73
N PRO A 51 13.41 -3.54 17.93
CA PRO A 51 12.40 -2.51 18.13
C PRO A 51 12.71 -1.20 17.40
N LEU A 52 13.98 -0.93 17.08
CA LEU A 52 14.40 0.25 16.34
C LEU A 52 13.56 0.45 15.06
N TYR A 53 13.28 -0.63 14.32
CA TYR A 53 12.59 -0.51 13.04
C TYR A 53 11.11 -0.19 13.19
N LEU A 54 10.45 -0.74 14.21
CA LEU A 54 9.06 -0.39 14.51
C LEU A 54 8.95 1.04 15.02
N ASP A 55 9.86 1.49 15.86
CA ASP A 55 9.95 2.87 16.34
C ASP A 55 10.18 3.86 15.19
N MET A 56 11.04 3.51 14.22
CA MET A 56 11.25 4.32 13.02
C MET A 56 9.98 4.42 12.18
N ALA A 57 9.27 3.30 11.95
CA ALA A 57 8.01 3.30 11.20
C ALA A 57 6.99 4.23 11.87
N LYS A 58 6.84 4.11 13.18
CA LYS A 58 5.96 4.98 13.98
C LYS A 58 6.36 6.45 13.88
N LYS A 59 7.64 6.78 14.01
CA LYS A 59 8.14 8.16 13.87
C LYS A 59 7.83 8.76 12.52
N PHE A 60 8.01 8.02 11.41
CA PHE A 60 7.66 8.51 10.08
C PHE A 60 6.16 8.80 9.94
N LEU A 61 5.29 7.98 10.52
CA LEU A 61 3.85 8.24 10.56
C LEU A 61 3.53 9.49 11.41
N GLU A 62 4.16 9.64 12.57
CA GLU A 62 3.91 10.75 13.49
C GLU A 62 4.35 12.12 12.94
N ILE A 63 5.40 12.18 12.12
CA ILE A 63 5.89 13.44 11.55
C ILE A 63 5.20 13.82 10.24
N ARG A 64 4.53 12.88 9.56
CA ARG A 64 3.84 13.15 8.30
C ARG A 64 2.67 14.12 8.50
N GLY A 65 2.68 15.21 7.72
CA GLY A 65 1.71 16.29 7.84
C GLY A 65 1.85 17.15 9.11
N VAL A 66 2.94 16.96 9.87
CA VAL A 66 3.25 17.72 11.10
C VAL A 66 4.50 18.59 10.91
N THR A 67 5.65 17.97 10.61
CA THR A 67 6.93 18.70 10.54
C THR A 67 7.11 19.46 9.24
N TYR A 68 6.46 19.03 8.18
CA TYR A 68 6.48 19.66 6.88
C TYR A 68 5.15 19.44 6.16
N ARG A 69 4.61 20.53 5.61
CA ARG A 69 3.46 20.53 4.70
C ARG A 69 3.86 21.31 3.46
N PRO A 70 3.90 20.66 2.28
CA PRO A 70 4.19 21.38 1.05
C PRO A 70 3.06 22.37 0.73
N GLU A 71 3.40 23.42 -0.01
CA GLU A 71 2.45 24.40 -0.53
C GLU A 71 2.43 24.33 -2.05
N GLY A 72 1.25 24.42 -2.66
CA GLY A 72 1.10 24.39 -4.11
C GLY A 72 -0.06 23.54 -4.59
N GLU A 73 -0.06 23.26 -5.90
CA GLU A 73 -1.09 22.49 -6.59
C GLU A 73 -0.50 21.24 -7.27
N GLY A 74 -1.37 20.32 -7.70
CA GLY A 74 -0.97 19.09 -8.38
C GLY A 74 -0.03 18.25 -7.52
N VAL A 75 1.13 17.88 -8.04
CA VAL A 75 2.15 17.09 -7.32
C VAL A 75 2.84 17.86 -6.18
N MET A 76 2.65 19.18 -6.12
CA MET A 76 3.10 20.00 -5.02
C MET A 76 2.03 20.25 -3.96
N ALA A 77 0.80 19.80 -4.18
CA ALA A 77 -0.27 19.94 -3.20
C ALA A 77 0.05 19.15 -1.92
N PRO A 78 -0.31 19.67 -0.73
CA PRO A 78 -0.12 18.94 0.52
C PRO A 78 -0.86 17.61 0.56
N THR A 79 -1.94 17.48 -0.20
CA THR A 79 -2.69 16.23 -0.34
C THR A 79 -1.96 15.16 -1.15
N TYR A 80 -1.08 15.54 -2.09
CA TYR A 80 -0.42 14.61 -3.02
C TYR A 80 0.29 13.46 -2.30
N ALA A 81 1.08 13.77 -1.28
CA ALA A 81 1.81 12.82 -0.44
C ALA A 81 1.21 12.72 0.99
N GLN A 82 -0.10 12.90 1.12
CA GLN A 82 -0.86 12.78 2.37
C GLN A 82 -0.29 13.61 3.53
N GLN A 83 0.25 14.82 3.24
CA GLN A 83 0.83 15.73 4.23
C GLN A 83 -0.09 16.92 4.58
N HIS A 84 -1.36 16.89 4.15
CA HIS A 84 -2.36 17.93 4.40
C HIS A 84 -2.79 18.02 5.87
N ALA A 85 -2.70 16.92 6.61
CA ALA A 85 -3.01 16.83 8.03
C ALA A 85 -2.17 15.74 8.69
N PRO A 86 -2.01 15.75 10.03
CA PRO A 86 -1.47 14.60 10.75
C PRO A 86 -2.24 13.33 10.42
N VAL A 87 -1.55 12.21 10.22
CA VAL A 87 -2.19 10.97 9.73
C VAL A 87 -3.32 10.47 10.63
N LYS A 88 -3.25 10.73 11.94
CA LYS A 88 -4.31 10.37 12.92
C LYS A 88 -5.60 11.20 12.75
N GLU A 89 -5.54 12.32 12.06
CA GLU A 89 -6.66 13.26 11.84
C GLU A 89 -7.26 13.13 10.43
N GLN A 90 -6.63 12.36 9.55
CA GLN A 90 -7.11 12.18 8.19
C GLN A 90 -8.39 11.34 8.17
N THR A 91 -9.33 11.72 7.30
CA THR A 91 -10.65 11.07 7.19
C THR A 91 -11.00 10.64 5.77
N GLU A 92 -10.21 11.05 4.78
CA GLU A 92 -10.47 10.83 3.36
C GLU A 92 -9.25 10.26 2.64
N ALA A 93 -9.48 9.48 1.59
CA ALA A 93 -8.45 9.06 0.66
C ALA A 93 -8.19 10.19 -0.36
N VAL A 94 -6.98 10.75 -0.35
CA VAL A 94 -6.61 11.90 -1.19
C VAL A 94 -5.21 11.73 -1.79
N GLY A 95 -4.93 12.50 -2.85
CA GLY A 95 -3.63 12.58 -3.47
C GLY A 95 -3.28 11.35 -4.33
N HIS A 96 -2.02 11.04 -4.42
CA HIS A 96 -1.51 9.92 -5.22
C HIS A 96 -1.97 8.58 -4.62
N ALA A 97 -2.65 7.76 -5.43
CA ALA A 97 -3.36 6.59 -4.93
C ALA A 97 -2.43 5.49 -4.38
N VAL A 98 -1.28 5.26 -5.02
CA VAL A 98 -0.29 4.28 -4.56
C VAL A 98 0.28 4.69 -3.21
N ARG A 99 0.77 5.94 -3.10
CA ARG A 99 1.32 6.50 -1.85
C ARG A 99 0.33 6.38 -0.70
N ALA A 100 -0.91 6.79 -0.93
CA ALA A 100 -1.99 6.72 0.06
C ALA A 100 -2.21 5.29 0.56
N ALA A 101 -2.42 4.33 -0.34
CA ALA A 101 -2.70 2.95 0.05
C ALA A 101 -1.50 2.28 0.76
N TYR A 102 -0.26 2.62 0.41
CA TYR A 102 0.92 2.18 1.16
C TYR A 102 0.99 2.79 2.55
N LEU A 103 0.70 4.09 2.68
CA LEU A 103 0.63 4.77 3.98
C LEU A 103 -0.41 4.10 4.89
N TYR A 104 -1.63 3.88 4.37
CA TYR A 104 -2.70 3.25 5.14
C TYR A 104 -2.37 1.81 5.54
N THR A 105 -1.67 1.08 4.66
CA THR A 105 -1.13 -0.25 4.99
C THR A 105 -0.16 -0.19 6.16
N ALA A 106 0.74 0.79 6.16
CA ALA A 106 1.72 0.96 7.23
C ALA A 106 1.06 1.35 8.56
N MET A 107 0.07 2.25 8.53
CA MET A 107 -0.72 2.61 9.72
C MET A 107 -1.39 1.37 10.34
N ALA A 108 -2.07 0.54 9.52
CA ALA A 108 -2.71 -0.69 9.99
C ALA A 108 -1.68 -1.70 10.55
N GLN A 109 -0.51 -1.81 9.93
CA GLN A 109 0.53 -2.71 10.42
C GLN A 109 1.18 -2.23 11.72
N VAL A 110 1.35 -0.93 11.91
CA VAL A 110 1.85 -0.38 13.18
C VAL A 110 0.83 -0.63 14.29
N ASP A 111 -0.46 -0.40 14.06
CA ASP A 111 -1.51 -0.71 15.04
C ASP A 111 -1.51 -2.20 15.41
N ALA A 112 -1.51 -3.10 14.42
CA ALA A 112 -1.47 -4.55 14.66
C ALA A 112 -0.21 -5.01 15.41
N LEU A 113 0.94 -4.38 15.19
CA LEU A 113 2.21 -4.74 15.85
C LEU A 113 2.35 -4.16 17.24
N THR A 114 1.76 -3.01 17.50
CA THR A 114 1.84 -2.33 18.81
C THR A 114 0.66 -2.65 19.73
N GLY A 115 -0.52 -2.97 19.15
CA GLY A 115 -1.77 -3.14 19.87
C GLY A 115 -2.33 -1.84 20.47
N LEU A 116 -1.82 -0.66 20.01
CA LEU A 116 -2.20 0.64 20.58
C LEU A 116 -3.45 1.23 19.94
N ASN A 117 -3.85 0.79 18.76
CA ASN A 117 -4.99 1.30 17.98
C ASN A 117 -4.94 2.83 17.71
N ASP A 118 -3.73 3.37 17.61
CA ASP A 118 -3.48 4.80 17.46
C ASP A 118 -4.06 5.37 16.16
N TYR A 119 -4.14 4.55 15.11
CA TYR A 119 -4.59 4.93 13.76
C TYR A 119 -5.97 4.38 13.41
N THR A 120 -6.55 3.49 14.20
CA THR A 120 -7.80 2.76 13.91
C THR A 120 -8.95 3.69 13.52
N LYS A 121 -9.12 4.83 14.22
CA LYS A 121 -10.19 5.80 13.90
C LYS A 121 -10.00 6.42 12.52
N ALA A 122 -8.80 6.90 12.21
CA ALA A 122 -8.47 7.48 10.91
C ALA A 122 -8.61 6.44 9.80
N LEU A 123 -8.07 5.24 10.00
CA LEU A 123 -8.14 4.13 9.05
C LEU A 123 -9.58 3.73 8.71
N ASN A 124 -10.47 3.62 9.69
CA ASN A 124 -11.88 3.31 9.44
C ASN A 124 -12.60 4.40 8.65
N SER A 125 -12.31 5.67 8.94
CA SER A 125 -12.89 6.81 8.21
C SER A 125 -12.36 6.84 6.76
N ILE A 126 -11.05 6.71 6.57
CA ILE A 126 -10.40 6.66 5.26
C ILE A 126 -10.90 5.47 4.45
N TRP A 127 -10.97 4.29 5.05
CA TRP A 127 -11.44 3.08 4.36
C TRP A 127 -12.89 3.23 3.90
N THR A 128 -13.76 3.76 4.74
CA THR A 128 -15.16 4.02 4.39
C THR A 128 -15.24 5.01 3.22
N ASN A 129 -14.52 6.13 3.29
CA ASN A 129 -14.46 7.12 2.20
C ASN A 129 -13.94 6.49 0.90
N LEU A 130 -12.83 5.74 0.99
CA LEU A 130 -12.20 5.08 -0.16
C LEU A 130 -13.17 4.12 -0.85
N VAL A 131 -13.73 3.17 -0.11
CA VAL A 131 -14.56 2.10 -0.68
C VAL A 131 -15.89 2.63 -1.21
N THR A 132 -16.47 3.64 -0.54
CA THR A 132 -17.80 4.16 -0.94
C THR A 132 -17.75 5.23 -2.03
N THR A 133 -16.63 5.97 -2.16
CA THR A 133 -16.61 7.17 -3.03
C THR A 133 -15.41 7.28 -3.96
N ARG A 134 -14.33 6.51 -3.78
CA ARG A 134 -13.06 6.68 -4.47
C ARG A 134 -12.55 5.43 -5.21
N MET A 135 -13.19 4.29 -4.99
CA MET A 135 -12.78 3.01 -5.57
C MET A 135 -13.64 2.66 -6.78
N HIS A 136 -13.00 2.26 -7.87
CA HIS A 136 -13.69 1.72 -9.05
C HIS A 136 -14.29 0.33 -8.75
N ILE A 137 -15.28 -0.06 -9.53
CA ILE A 137 -16.01 -1.33 -9.36
C ILE A 137 -15.09 -2.56 -9.40
N THR A 138 -13.93 -2.46 -10.00
CA THR A 138 -12.89 -3.51 -10.08
C THR A 138 -12.00 -3.57 -8.82
N GLY A 139 -12.24 -2.72 -7.83
CA GLY A 139 -11.33 -2.57 -6.69
C GLY A 139 -10.10 -1.70 -6.99
N GLY A 140 -10.06 -1.07 -8.16
CA GLY A 140 -8.97 -0.21 -8.57
C GLY A 140 -9.07 1.20 -8.00
N LEU A 141 -7.93 1.86 -7.87
CA LEU A 141 -7.78 3.18 -7.29
C LEU A 141 -7.10 4.14 -8.27
N GLY A 142 -7.52 5.42 -8.20
CA GLY A 142 -6.94 6.50 -9.00
C GLY A 142 -7.79 6.85 -10.23
N ALA A 143 -8.49 7.97 -10.15
CA ALA A 143 -9.33 8.48 -11.23
C ALA A 143 -8.58 9.44 -12.15
N VAL A 144 -7.58 10.17 -11.61
CA VAL A 144 -6.96 11.34 -12.23
C VAL A 144 -5.53 11.04 -12.68
N GLU A 145 -5.26 11.22 -13.98
CA GLU A 145 -3.95 10.97 -14.59
C GLU A 145 -2.85 11.92 -14.07
N GLY A 146 -3.13 13.22 -14.00
CA GLY A 146 -2.11 14.25 -13.70
C GLY A 146 -1.46 14.15 -12.32
N MET A 147 -2.13 13.51 -11.36
CA MET A 147 -1.59 13.24 -10.02
C MET A 147 -1.44 11.74 -9.74
N GLU A 148 -1.78 10.89 -10.71
CA GLU A 148 -1.87 9.43 -10.51
C GLU A 148 -2.74 9.10 -9.27
N GLY A 149 -3.81 9.87 -9.09
CA GLY A 149 -4.46 10.01 -7.79
C GLY A 149 -5.97 9.92 -7.77
N PHE A 150 -6.50 10.14 -6.58
CA PHE A 150 -7.94 10.19 -6.37
C PHE A 150 -8.52 11.48 -6.96
N GLY A 151 -9.69 11.36 -7.61
CA GLY A 151 -10.53 12.47 -8.01
C GLY A 151 -11.43 12.97 -6.88
N ALA A 152 -12.45 13.77 -7.21
CA ALA A 152 -13.52 14.14 -6.28
C ALA A 152 -14.36 12.90 -5.87
N PRO A 153 -15.16 12.96 -4.78
CA PRO A 153 -16.08 11.87 -4.46
C PRO A 153 -16.95 11.50 -5.66
N TYR A 154 -17.02 10.20 -5.97
CA TYR A 154 -17.74 9.63 -7.12
C TYR A 154 -17.20 10.03 -8.50
N GLU A 155 -16.04 10.68 -8.59
CA GLU A 155 -15.33 10.88 -9.83
C GLU A 155 -14.60 9.57 -10.21
N LEU A 156 -15.32 8.69 -10.90
CA LEU A 156 -14.90 7.34 -11.25
C LEU A 156 -15.11 7.09 -12.76
N PRO A 157 -14.40 7.81 -13.65
CA PRO A 157 -14.56 7.67 -15.08
C PRO A 157 -14.13 6.28 -15.56
N ASN A 158 -14.75 5.75 -16.61
CA ASN A 158 -14.38 4.47 -17.19
C ASN A 158 -13.19 4.61 -18.17
N LEU A 159 -13.32 5.51 -19.14
CA LEU A 159 -12.34 5.67 -20.23
C LEU A 159 -11.06 6.38 -19.80
N THR A 160 -11.17 7.36 -18.88
CA THR A 160 -10.05 8.23 -18.48
C THR A 160 -9.47 7.90 -17.12
N ALA A 161 -9.96 6.86 -16.45
CA ALA A 161 -9.41 6.41 -15.18
C ALA A 161 -7.91 6.09 -15.33
N TYR A 162 -7.10 6.61 -14.43
CA TYR A 162 -5.69 6.21 -14.35
C TYR A 162 -5.58 4.77 -13.85
N ASN A 163 -6.18 4.49 -12.71
CA ASN A 163 -6.38 3.14 -12.18
C ASN A 163 -5.12 2.29 -12.24
N GLU A 164 -4.06 2.78 -11.60
CA GLU A 164 -2.73 2.21 -11.69
C GLU A 164 -2.65 0.79 -11.09
N THR A 165 -1.95 -0.10 -11.76
CA THR A 165 -1.70 -1.47 -11.25
C THR A 165 -1.02 -1.47 -9.88
N CYS A 166 -0.07 -0.54 -9.61
CA CYS A 166 0.53 -0.42 -8.28
C CYS A 166 -0.49 -0.02 -7.21
N ALA A 167 -1.47 0.82 -7.55
CA ALA A 167 -2.51 1.22 -6.61
C ALA A 167 -3.45 0.04 -6.27
N ALA A 168 -3.74 -0.81 -7.24
CA ALA A 168 -4.48 -2.06 -7.01
C ALA A 168 -3.71 -3.02 -6.08
N VAL A 169 -2.42 -3.20 -6.32
CA VAL A 169 -1.54 -3.99 -5.44
C VAL A 169 -1.52 -3.43 -4.01
N ALA A 170 -1.38 -2.11 -3.87
CA ALA A 170 -1.38 -1.44 -2.58
C ALA A 170 -2.74 -1.57 -1.87
N ASN A 171 -3.86 -1.57 -2.63
CA ASN A 171 -5.20 -1.79 -2.07
C ASN A 171 -5.37 -3.20 -1.50
N VAL A 172 -4.79 -4.22 -2.15
CA VAL A 172 -4.71 -5.58 -1.57
C VAL A 172 -3.96 -5.56 -0.24
N PHE A 173 -2.80 -4.90 -0.18
CA PHE A 173 -2.00 -4.82 1.05
C PHE A 173 -2.73 -4.08 2.16
N PHE A 174 -3.38 -2.97 1.83
CA PHE A 174 -4.13 -2.16 2.80
C PHE A 174 -5.28 -2.98 3.41
N ASN A 175 -6.10 -3.59 2.59
CA ASN A 175 -7.24 -4.35 3.07
C ASN A 175 -6.81 -5.60 3.84
N TYR A 176 -5.77 -6.30 3.40
CA TYR A 176 -5.24 -7.43 4.17
C TYR A 176 -4.64 -6.97 5.52
N GLY A 177 -3.98 -5.81 5.56
CA GLY A 177 -3.51 -5.18 6.79
C GLY A 177 -4.64 -4.86 7.77
N MET A 178 -5.73 -4.27 7.28
CA MET A 178 -6.94 -3.98 8.07
C MET A 178 -7.60 -5.25 8.61
N TYR A 179 -7.61 -6.33 7.81
CA TYR A 179 -8.10 -7.62 8.28
C TYR A 179 -7.24 -8.21 9.40
N LEU A 180 -5.92 -8.16 9.28
CA LEU A 180 -5.02 -8.67 10.32
C LEU A 180 -5.11 -7.88 11.63
N ASP A 181 -5.47 -6.61 11.56
CA ASP A 181 -5.65 -5.75 12.73
C ASP A 181 -7.01 -5.99 13.43
N SER A 182 -8.08 -6.13 12.64
CA SER A 182 -9.46 -6.16 13.16
C SER A 182 -10.14 -7.53 13.17
N GLY A 183 -9.73 -8.44 12.28
CA GLY A 183 -10.40 -9.72 12.02
C GLY A 183 -11.72 -9.60 11.23
N ASP A 184 -12.09 -8.41 10.72
CA ASP A 184 -13.35 -8.20 9.99
C ASP A 184 -13.22 -8.62 8.52
N ALA A 185 -14.04 -9.58 8.10
CA ALA A 185 -14.01 -10.16 6.76
C ALA A 185 -14.34 -9.19 5.63
N LYS A 186 -15.03 -8.06 5.90
CA LYS A 186 -15.31 -7.03 4.87
C LYS A 186 -14.05 -6.52 4.17
N PHE A 187 -12.92 -6.52 4.87
CA PHE A 187 -11.63 -6.13 4.29
C PHE A 187 -11.11 -7.19 3.32
N LEU A 188 -11.36 -8.47 3.59
CA LEU A 188 -10.98 -9.54 2.67
C LEU A 188 -11.79 -9.50 1.37
N ASP A 189 -13.08 -9.12 1.43
CA ASP A 189 -13.90 -8.94 0.22
C ASP A 189 -13.29 -7.91 -0.73
N ILE A 190 -12.80 -6.80 -0.19
CA ILE A 190 -12.14 -5.76 -1.00
C ILE A 190 -10.75 -6.19 -1.45
N ALA A 191 -9.99 -6.90 -0.62
CA ALA A 191 -8.69 -7.44 -1.00
C ALA A 191 -8.83 -8.44 -2.17
N GLU A 192 -9.80 -9.34 -2.10
CA GLU A 192 -10.10 -10.32 -3.14
C GLU A 192 -10.57 -9.64 -4.43
N LEU A 193 -11.52 -8.69 -4.33
CA LEU A 193 -11.99 -7.89 -5.47
C LEU A 193 -10.82 -7.20 -6.19
N SER A 194 -9.96 -6.51 -5.44
CA SER A 194 -8.80 -5.79 -5.99
C SER A 194 -7.76 -6.74 -6.58
N LEU A 195 -7.54 -7.89 -5.96
CA LEU A 195 -6.62 -8.91 -6.45
C LEU A 195 -7.06 -9.45 -7.80
N PHE A 196 -8.27 -9.99 -7.88
CA PHE A 196 -8.72 -10.71 -9.07
C PHE A 196 -9.13 -9.78 -10.23
N ASN A 197 -9.78 -8.65 -9.94
CA ASN A 197 -10.37 -7.84 -11.00
C ASN A 197 -9.50 -6.64 -11.42
N ASN A 198 -8.48 -6.27 -10.65
CA ASN A 198 -7.61 -5.17 -11.04
C ASN A 198 -6.12 -5.52 -11.01
N SER A 199 -5.60 -6.08 -9.91
CA SER A 199 -4.17 -6.41 -9.83
C SER A 199 -3.75 -7.44 -10.87
N LEU A 200 -4.47 -8.56 -10.98
CA LEU A 200 -4.16 -9.60 -11.96
C LEU A 200 -4.42 -9.17 -13.40
N ALA A 201 -5.32 -8.20 -13.62
CA ALA A 201 -5.46 -7.57 -14.94
C ALA A 201 -4.19 -6.82 -15.36
N GLY A 202 -3.34 -6.42 -14.41
CA GLY A 202 -2.07 -5.74 -14.66
C GLY A 202 -1.02 -6.55 -15.41
N ILE A 203 -1.21 -7.88 -15.55
CA ILE A 203 -0.28 -8.76 -16.27
C ILE A 203 -1.05 -9.66 -17.25
N ASN A 204 -0.47 -10.00 -18.39
CA ASN A 204 -1.06 -10.97 -19.31
C ASN A 204 -0.77 -12.42 -18.88
N LEU A 205 -1.48 -13.38 -19.48
CA LEU A 205 -1.34 -14.82 -19.16
C LEU A 205 0.06 -15.39 -19.42
N HIS A 206 0.83 -14.78 -20.33
CA HIS A 206 2.21 -15.19 -20.61
C HIS A 206 3.23 -14.59 -19.64
N GLY A 207 2.83 -13.61 -18.81
CA GLY A 207 3.69 -12.98 -17.82
C GLY A 207 4.71 -11.98 -18.37
N ASP A 208 4.58 -11.55 -19.63
CA ASP A 208 5.57 -10.74 -20.35
C ASP A 208 5.09 -9.36 -20.80
N ARG A 209 3.83 -9.00 -20.47
CA ARG A 209 3.23 -7.71 -20.80
C ARG A 209 2.36 -7.20 -19.67
N PHE A 210 2.37 -5.87 -19.45
CA PHE A 210 1.83 -5.25 -18.28
C PHE A 210 0.95 -4.04 -18.62
N PHE A 211 -0.05 -3.77 -17.78
CA PHE A 211 -0.64 -2.45 -17.63
C PHE A 211 0.11 -1.69 -16.53
N TYR A 212 0.42 -0.44 -16.80
CA TYR A 212 0.67 0.58 -15.81
C TYR A 212 -0.67 1.23 -15.48
N VAL A 213 -1.24 1.93 -16.46
CA VAL A 213 -2.60 2.49 -16.44
C VAL A 213 -3.57 1.42 -16.94
N ASN A 214 -4.67 1.22 -16.23
CA ASN A 214 -5.66 0.17 -16.50
C ASN A 214 -7.09 0.71 -16.40
N PRO A 215 -7.56 1.54 -17.36
CA PRO A 215 -8.91 2.06 -17.36
C PRO A 215 -9.94 0.93 -17.55
N LEU A 216 -11.21 1.20 -17.20
CA LEU A 216 -12.29 0.22 -17.32
C LEU A 216 -12.85 0.12 -18.74
N GLU A 217 -12.54 1.11 -19.58
CA GLU A 217 -13.01 1.21 -20.98
C GLU A 217 -11.83 1.51 -21.90
N ALA A 218 -11.80 0.90 -23.08
CA ALA A 218 -10.82 1.17 -24.13
C ALA A 218 -11.56 1.41 -25.45
N ASP A 219 -11.35 2.57 -26.07
CA ASP A 219 -11.97 3.00 -27.32
C ASP A 219 -11.20 2.56 -28.58
N GLY A 220 -10.05 1.91 -28.41
CA GLY A 220 -9.15 1.52 -29.49
C GLY A 220 -8.30 2.66 -30.06
N VAL A 221 -8.50 3.89 -29.62
CA VAL A 221 -7.82 5.11 -30.11
C VAL A 221 -6.84 5.65 -29.08
N ARG A 222 -7.30 5.78 -27.84
CA ARG A 222 -6.50 6.34 -26.74
C ARG A 222 -5.31 5.44 -26.41
N ARG A 223 -4.14 6.04 -26.35
CA ARG A 223 -2.88 5.42 -25.95
C ARG A 223 -2.64 5.58 -24.43
N PHE A 224 -3.56 5.06 -23.64
CA PHE A 224 -3.66 5.29 -22.20
C PHE A 224 -2.47 4.73 -21.38
N ASN A 225 -1.85 3.64 -21.86
CA ASN A 225 -0.82 2.92 -21.10
C ASN A 225 0.57 3.40 -21.50
N HIS A 226 0.94 4.63 -21.10
CA HIS A 226 2.24 5.26 -21.45
C HIS A 226 2.57 5.17 -22.95
N GLY A 227 1.65 5.66 -23.77
CA GLY A 227 1.79 5.64 -25.24
C GLY A 227 1.37 4.34 -25.92
N ASN A 228 0.88 3.35 -25.18
CA ASN A 228 0.34 2.10 -25.71
C ASN A 228 -1.18 2.04 -25.52
N GLY A 229 -1.90 1.48 -26.47
CA GLY A 229 -3.35 1.22 -26.37
C GLY A 229 -3.68 -0.12 -25.70
N GLY A 230 -2.71 -0.81 -25.11
CA GLY A 230 -2.86 -2.09 -24.46
C GLY A 230 -1.66 -2.38 -23.57
N ARG A 231 -1.47 -3.64 -23.15
CA ARG A 231 -0.32 -4.03 -22.31
C ARG A 231 1.00 -3.85 -23.04
N ALA A 232 2.01 -3.32 -22.37
CA ALA A 232 3.36 -3.10 -22.87
C ALA A 232 4.37 -4.07 -22.24
N LYS A 233 5.50 -4.31 -22.90
CA LYS A 233 6.57 -5.17 -22.35
C LYS A 233 7.25 -4.54 -21.15
N TRP A 234 7.44 -3.21 -21.18
CA TRP A 234 8.13 -2.46 -20.14
C TRP A 234 7.76 -0.99 -20.18
N PHE A 235 8.19 -0.23 -19.15
CA PHE A 235 7.96 1.20 -19.01
C PHE A 235 9.24 1.92 -18.61
N GLY A 236 9.36 3.21 -18.89
CA GLY A 236 10.48 4.05 -18.45
C GLY A 236 10.56 4.16 -16.92
N CYS A 237 9.40 4.28 -16.26
CA CYS A 237 9.27 4.09 -14.82
C CYS A 237 8.63 2.72 -14.59
N ALA A 238 9.41 1.72 -14.23
CA ALA A 238 8.99 0.32 -14.21
C ALA A 238 8.55 -0.14 -12.81
N CYS A 239 7.63 0.58 -12.14
CA CYS A 239 7.14 0.18 -10.82
C CYS A 239 6.11 -0.97 -10.90
N CYS A 240 5.16 -0.93 -11.83
CA CYS A 240 4.05 -1.87 -11.90
C CYS A 240 4.47 -3.32 -12.21
N PRO A 241 5.36 -3.61 -13.18
CA PRO A 241 5.80 -4.98 -13.45
C PRO A 241 6.41 -5.69 -12.24
N PRO A 242 7.41 -5.14 -11.52
CA PRO A 242 7.95 -5.80 -10.33
C PRO A 242 6.95 -5.83 -9.17
N ASN A 243 6.07 -4.83 -9.06
CA ASN A 243 5.10 -4.78 -7.98
C ASN A 243 4.05 -5.90 -8.09
N ILE A 244 3.47 -6.11 -9.28
CA ILE A 244 2.54 -7.23 -9.51
C ILE A 244 3.25 -8.58 -9.38
N SER A 245 4.49 -8.72 -9.85
CA SER A 245 5.28 -9.95 -9.70
C SER A 245 5.53 -10.26 -8.23
N ARG A 246 5.83 -9.25 -7.42
CA ARG A 246 5.98 -9.38 -5.96
C ARG A 246 4.66 -9.82 -5.31
N LEU A 247 3.52 -9.22 -5.69
CA LEU A 247 2.21 -9.58 -5.14
C LEU A 247 1.87 -11.05 -5.44
N ILE A 248 2.01 -11.51 -6.69
CA ILE A 248 1.70 -12.89 -7.09
C ILE A 248 2.46 -13.89 -6.21
N LEU A 249 3.73 -13.64 -5.93
CA LEU A 249 4.53 -14.49 -5.06
C LEU A 249 4.13 -14.44 -3.57
N GLN A 250 3.42 -13.38 -3.16
CA GLN A 250 2.91 -13.23 -1.79
C GLN A 250 1.50 -13.81 -1.60
N VAL A 251 0.72 -14.01 -2.66
CA VAL A 251 -0.66 -14.52 -2.59
C VAL A 251 -0.80 -15.78 -1.73
N PRO A 252 0.08 -16.81 -1.82
CA PRO A 252 0.00 -17.97 -0.93
C PRO A 252 0.02 -17.60 0.57
N GLY A 253 0.71 -16.53 0.94
CA GLY A 253 0.73 -16.02 2.32
C GLY A 253 -0.55 -15.30 2.75
N TYR A 254 -1.48 -15.03 1.82
CA TYR A 254 -2.78 -14.43 2.09
C TYR A 254 -3.93 -15.44 2.11
N MET A 255 -3.65 -16.72 1.87
CA MET A 255 -4.70 -17.76 1.81
C MET A 255 -5.17 -18.19 3.20
N TYR A 256 -4.29 -18.07 4.19
CA TYR A 256 -4.57 -18.47 5.56
C TYR A 256 -4.03 -17.44 6.54
N ALA A 257 -4.83 -17.13 7.55
CA ALA A 257 -4.35 -16.47 8.76
C ALA A 257 -4.53 -17.42 9.94
N TYR A 258 -3.76 -17.25 11.01
CA TYR A 258 -3.91 -18.08 12.19
C TYR A 258 -3.57 -17.29 13.47
N SER A 259 -4.20 -17.69 14.53
CA SER A 259 -3.91 -17.27 15.90
C SER A 259 -3.39 -18.46 16.71
N LYS A 260 -3.29 -18.30 18.01
CA LYS A 260 -2.81 -19.35 18.92
C LYS A 260 -3.54 -20.69 18.75
N ASP A 261 -4.86 -20.64 18.58
CA ASP A 261 -5.77 -21.79 18.60
C ASP A 261 -6.71 -21.89 17.39
N ARG A 262 -6.60 -20.99 16.44
CA ARG A 262 -7.53 -20.88 15.29
C ARG A 262 -6.81 -20.70 13.99
N VAL A 263 -7.42 -21.24 12.92
CA VAL A 263 -7.05 -20.99 11.53
C VAL A 263 -8.22 -20.32 10.83
N TYR A 264 -7.90 -19.33 10.03
CA TYR A 264 -8.85 -18.59 9.22
C TYR A 264 -8.51 -18.83 7.75
N LEU A 265 -9.48 -19.26 6.96
CA LEU A 265 -9.38 -19.31 5.51
C LEU A 265 -9.71 -17.92 4.97
N THR A 266 -8.73 -17.25 4.40
CA THR A 266 -8.83 -15.83 4.01
C THR A 266 -8.89 -15.60 2.51
N LEU A 267 -8.48 -16.61 1.73
CA LEU A 267 -8.58 -16.57 0.27
C LEU A 267 -8.76 -18.01 -0.23
N TYR A 268 -9.77 -18.23 -1.09
CA TYR A 268 -10.05 -19.53 -1.67
C TYR A 268 -9.16 -19.80 -2.89
N GLY A 269 -8.56 -20.98 -2.92
CA GLY A 269 -7.73 -21.42 -4.06
C GLY A 269 -7.07 -22.76 -3.77
N GLY A 270 -6.81 -23.54 -4.82
CA GLY A 270 -6.17 -24.85 -4.68
C GLY A 270 -4.83 -24.75 -3.95
N SER A 271 -4.74 -25.33 -2.77
CA SER A 271 -3.54 -25.27 -1.93
C SER A 271 -3.46 -26.38 -0.90
N GLN A 272 -2.22 -26.66 -0.46
CA GLN A 272 -1.94 -27.54 0.67
C GLN A 272 -0.95 -26.88 1.61
N THR A 273 -1.21 -26.89 2.91
CA THR A 273 -0.32 -26.34 3.92
C THR A 273 -0.42 -27.06 5.26
N THR A 274 0.56 -26.83 6.12
CA THR A 274 0.52 -27.27 7.52
C THR A 274 0.78 -26.08 8.42
N ILE A 275 -0.23 -25.71 9.23
CA ILE A 275 -0.17 -24.57 10.12
C ILE A 275 0.11 -25.06 11.55
N PRO A 276 1.16 -24.54 12.20
CA PRO A 276 1.41 -24.81 13.61
C PRO A 276 0.44 -24.00 14.48
N LEU A 277 -0.25 -24.68 15.38
CA LEU A 277 -1.03 -24.10 16.46
C LEU A 277 -0.44 -24.52 17.80
N GLU A 278 -0.92 -23.93 18.90
CA GLU A 278 -0.47 -24.34 20.22
C GLU A 278 -0.80 -25.82 20.50
N GLY A 279 0.23 -26.61 20.72
CA GLY A 279 0.13 -28.04 21.04
C GLY A 279 -0.22 -28.97 19.87
N THR A 280 -0.40 -28.44 18.64
CA THR A 280 -0.73 -29.29 17.48
C THR A 280 -0.28 -28.67 16.14
N ARG A 281 -0.47 -29.46 15.07
CA ARG A 281 -0.34 -28.99 13.69
C ARG A 281 -1.58 -29.35 12.90
N VAL A 282 -2.11 -28.43 12.15
CA VAL A 282 -3.30 -28.65 11.29
C VAL A 282 -2.85 -28.71 9.84
N LYS A 283 -3.10 -29.85 9.20
CA LYS A 283 -2.93 -29.98 7.75
C LYS A 283 -4.21 -29.53 7.06
N LEU A 284 -4.07 -28.66 6.09
CA LEU A 284 -5.17 -28.08 5.32
C LEU A 284 -4.95 -28.39 3.84
N GLU A 285 -6.05 -28.69 3.16
CA GLU A 285 -6.11 -28.89 1.72
C GLU A 285 -7.43 -28.26 1.22
N GLN A 286 -7.33 -27.44 0.16
CA GLN A 286 -8.49 -26.85 -0.51
C GLN A 286 -8.32 -26.86 -2.05
#